data_b6f2424485745a951b4fdfc8f31f5aff
#
_entry.id   b6f2424485745a951b4fdfc8f31f5aff
#
_cell.length_a   1.000
_cell.length_b   1.000
_cell.length_c   1.000
_cell.angle_alpha   90.00
_cell.angle_beta   90.00
_cell.angle_gamma   90.00
#
_symmetry.space_group_name_H-M   'P 1'
#
loop_
_entity.id
_entity.type
_entity.pdbx_description
1 polymer ?
#
loop_
_entity_poly.entity_id
_entity_poly.type
_entity_poly.pdbx_seq_one_letter_code
_entity_poly.pdbx_strand_id
1 'polypeptide(L)'
;MAIRLAALDVDGTLLAPDNSITPATRQAIREAKDAGLEIVVCTGRSFVEVQDILRQLPEVRYLSCGTGAYALDVWTMEMLYECSMPSELGKAAYRAVAQADCMVHFYTGLSVRHSRWCMDHFSDYMEEKMRPLMEKTHIIEDDLDAYVENSHDPVYKLYVTFPRKEEYDKAYNAVKDLPVFLTDGGWAIDLEVMSRDTDKGVALKALAERLGIAREQVLAMGDSGNDCAMLR
;
A
#
# COMPACT_ATOMS: atom_id res chain seq x y z
N MET A 1 0.99 -10.56 29.68
CA MET A 1 1.64 -9.29 29.30
C MET A 1 0.56 -8.33 28.83
N ALA A 2 0.72 -7.01 29.06
CA ALA A 2 -0.20 -6.03 28.52
C ALA A 2 0.13 -5.73 27.06
N ILE A 3 -0.88 -5.54 26.21
CA ILE A 3 -0.71 -5.08 24.83
C ILE A 3 -0.18 -3.64 24.85
N ARG A 4 0.75 -3.32 23.97
CA ARG A 4 1.38 -1.99 23.84
C ARG A 4 1.26 -1.40 22.43
N LEU A 5 1.00 -2.23 21.41
CA LEU A 5 0.85 -1.81 20.02
C LEU A 5 -0.40 -2.46 19.44
N ALA A 6 -1.24 -1.68 18.78
CA ALA A 6 -2.35 -2.17 17.98
C ALA A 6 -2.11 -1.84 16.50
N ALA A 7 -2.03 -2.86 15.67
CA ALA A 7 -1.86 -2.78 14.23
C ALA A 7 -3.21 -3.01 13.55
N LEU A 8 -3.65 -2.03 12.77
CA LEU A 8 -4.98 -2.01 12.15
C LEU A 8 -4.83 -1.93 10.63
N ASP A 9 -5.39 -2.90 9.93
CA ASP A 9 -5.62 -2.76 8.50
C ASP A 9 -6.71 -1.71 8.23
N VAL A 10 -6.76 -1.20 7.00
CA VAL A 10 -7.66 -0.11 6.60
C VAL A 10 -8.94 -0.65 5.97
N ASP A 11 -8.81 -1.29 4.83
CA ASP A 11 -9.93 -1.63 3.95
C ASP A 11 -10.59 -2.94 4.42
N GLY A 12 -11.84 -2.87 4.87
CA GLY A 12 -12.55 -4.01 5.47
C GLY A 12 -12.34 -4.16 6.98
N THR A 13 -11.39 -3.42 7.58
CA THR A 13 -11.08 -3.49 9.02
C THR A 13 -11.37 -2.15 9.73
N LEU A 14 -10.59 -1.11 9.43
CA LEU A 14 -10.74 0.22 10.03
C LEU A 14 -11.91 0.99 9.44
N LEU A 15 -12.12 0.87 8.12
CA LEU A 15 -13.19 1.51 7.38
C LEU A 15 -14.47 0.66 7.39
N ALA A 16 -15.60 1.32 7.57
CA ALA A 16 -16.92 0.74 7.34
C ALA A 16 -17.18 0.54 5.83
N PRO A 17 -18.21 -0.25 5.44
CA PRO A 17 -18.52 -0.51 4.02
C PRO A 17 -18.77 0.73 3.16
N ASP A 18 -19.09 1.87 3.77
CA ASP A 18 -19.26 3.17 3.09
C ASP A 18 -17.95 4.00 3.04
N ASN A 19 -16.81 3.38 3.36
CA ASN A 19 -15.49 4.00 3.47
C ASN A 19 -15.38 5.08 4.58
N SER A 20 -16.30 5.12 5.52
CA SER A 20 -16.22 6.02 6.67
C SER A 20 -15.52 5.37 7.87
N ILE A 21 -14.97 6.19 8.76
CA ILE A 21 -14.54 5.76 10.09
C ILE A 21 -15.67 6.07 11.06
N THR A 22 -16.27 5.05 11.66
CA THR A 22 -17.41 5.25 12.55
C THR A 22 -17.03 6.05 13.80
N PRO A 23 -17.99 6.77 14.43
CA PRO A 23 -17.72 7.40 15.72
C PRO A 23 -17.24 6.43 16.81
N ALA A 24 -17.77 5.19 16.81
CA ALA A 24 -17.35 4.15 17.74
C ALA A 24 -15.89 3.73 17.53
N THR A 25 -15.47 3.54 16.27
CA THR A 25 -14.07 3.23 15.90
C THR A 25 -13.13 4.36 16.37
N ARG A 26 -13.47 5.62 16.09
CA ARG A 26 -12.68 6.78 16.55
C ARG A 26 -12.56 6.83 18.07
N GLN A 27 -13.65 6.57 18.78
CA GLN A 27 -13.64 6.55 20.24
C GLN A 27 -12.75 5.43 20.77
N ALA A 28 -12.87 4.23 20.26
CA ALA A 28 -12.04 3.08 20.68
C ALA A 28 -10.54 3.34 20.46
N ILE A 29 -10.15 3.98 19.34
CA ILE A 29 -8.75 4.36 19.07
C ILE A 29 -8.23 5.37 20.10
N ARG A 30 -9.03 6.40 20.46
CA ARG A 30 -8.68 7.35 21.52
C ARG A 30 -8.50 6.67 22.87
N GLU A 31 -9.46 5.84 23.26
CA GLU A 31 -9.40 5.09 24.52
C GLU A 31 -8.17 4.17 24.58
N ALA A 32 -7.84 3.49 23.48
CA ALA A 32 -6.63 2.69 23.37
C ALA A 32 -5.37 3.55 23.53
N LYS A 33 -5.32 4.72 22.88
CA LYS A 33 -4.19 5.65 23.01
C LYS A 33 -4.08 6.21 24.43
N ASP A 34 -5.18 6.58 25.06
CA ASP A 34 -5.23 7.05 26.44
C ASP A 34 -4.80 5.97 27.44
N ALA A 35 -5.05 4.70 27.12
CA ALA A 35 -4.57 3.54 27.86
C ALA A 35 -3.07 3.23 27.62
N GLY A 36 -2.39 4.01 26.78
CA GLY A 36 -0.95 3.90 26.52
C GLY A 36 -0.56 2.96 25.39
N LEU A 37 -1.51 2.53 24.54
CA LEU A 37 -1.20 1.76 23.34
C LEU A 37 -0.66 2.67 22.23
N GLU A 38 0.34 2.20 21.52
CA GLU A 38 0.68 2.78 20.22
C GLU A 38 -0.25 2.20 19.14
N ILE A 39 -0.67 3.07 18.22
CA ILE A 39 -1.54 2.69 17.11
C ILE A 39 -0.73 2.79 15.82
N VAL A 40 -0.72 1.72 15.05
CA VAL A 40 -0.17 1.68 13.69
C VAL A 40 -1.25 1.29 12.70
N VAL A 41 -1.36 2.04 11.62
CA VAL A 41 -2.19 1.67 10.47
C VAL A 41 -1.33 0.90 9.46
N CYS A 42 -1.77 -0.30 9.07
CA CYS A 42 -1.06 -1.20 8.15
C CYS A 42 -1.90 -1.41 6.89
N THR A 43 -1.46 -0.87 5.74
CA THR A 43 -2.29 -0.84 4.53
C THR A 43 -1.53 -1.15 3.25
N GLY A 44 -2.25 -1.61 2.23
CA GLY A 44 -1.75 -1.69 0.87
C GLY A 44 -1.65 -0.34 0.15
N ARG A 45 -2.31 0.69 0.69
CA ARG A 45 -2.29 2.05 0.16
C ARG A 45 -0.93 2.72 0.36
N SER A 46 -0.68 3.79 -0.41
CA SER A 46 0.46 4.69 -0.18
C SER A 46 0.17 5.74 0.87
N PHE A 47 1.22 6.46 1.31
CA PHE A 47 1.09 7.58 2.25
C PHE A 47 0.12 8.67 1.76
N VAL A 48 0.14 9.03 0.47
CA VAL A 48 -0.74 10.06 -0.07
C VAL A 48 -2.22 9.65 -0.06
N GLU A 49 -2.51 8.36 -0.20
CA GLU A 49 -3.87 7.82 -0.24
C GLU A 49 -4.54 7.70 1.13
N VAL A 50 -3.77 7.76 2.23
CA VAL A 50 -4.30 7.64 3.60
C VAL A 50 -4.39 8.96 4.35
N GLN A 51 -4.09 10.09 3.70
CA GLN A 51 -4.11 11.42 4.34
C GLN A 51 -5.45 11.79 4.96
N ASP A 52 -6.57 11.44 4.31
CA ASP A 52 -7.92 11.70 4.82
C ASP A 52 -8.23 10.84 6.05
N ILE A 53 -7.68 9.63 6.14
CA ILE A 53 -7.78 8.74 7.30
C ILE A 53 -7.00 9.33 8.46
N LEU A 54 -5.74 9.69 8.25
CA LEU A 54 -4.88 10.27 9.28
C LEU A 54 -5.43 11.58 9.86
N ARG A 55 -6.06 12.42 9.01
CA ARG A 55 -6.73 13.64 9.51
C ARG A 55 -7.90 13.36 10.45
N GLN A 56 -8.57 12.21 10.29
CA GLN A 56 -9.67 11.79 11.16
C GLN A 56 -9.19 11.05 12.41
N LEU A 57 -7.94 10.57 12.43
CA LEU A 57 -7.32 9.80 13.49
C LEU A 57 -5.97 10.41 13.89
N PRO A 58 -5.96 11.61 14.50
CA PRO A 58 -4.71 12.28 14.88
C PRO A 58 -3.91 11.52 15.97
N GLU A 59 -4.51 10.53 16.60
CA GLU A 59 -3.87 9.63 17.56
C GLU A 59 -2.92 8.63 16.89
N VAL A 60 -3.10 8.35 15.59
CA VAL A 60 -2.25 7.45 14.82
C VAL A 60 -0.91 8.13 14.56
N ARG A 61 0.15 7.54 15.09
CA ARG A 61 1.51 8.02 14.89
C ARG A 61 2.28 7.20 13.87
N TYR A 62 2.02 5.91 13.79
CA TYR A 62 2.78 5.02 12.95
C TYR A 62 1.94 4.51 11.79
N LEU A 63 2.56 4.40 10.62
CA LEU A 63 1.92 3.98 9.39
C LEU A 63 2.83 2.99 8.67
N SER A 64 2.29 1.83 8.28
CA SER A 64 2.92 0.88 7.37
C SER A 64 2.14 0.85 6.06
N CYS A 65 2.78 1.18 4.95
CA CYS A 65 2.18 1.38 3.64
C CYS A 65 2.71 0.41 2.58
N GLY A 66 2.03 0.39 1.42
CA GLY A 66 2.47 -0.36 0.25
C GLY A 66 2.55 -1.86 0.53
N THR A 67 1.59 -2.42 1.28
CA THR A 67 1.57 -3.83 1.69
C THR A 67 2.81 -4.22 2.54
N GLY A 68 3.37 -3.24 3.29
CA GLY A 68 4.56 -3.42 4.12
C GLY A 68 5.87 -3.03 3.44
N ALA A 69 5.82 -2.29 2.33
CA ALA A 69 7.02 -1.81 1.66
C ALA A 69 7.77 -0.74 2.47
N TYR A 70 7.08 0.02 3.31
CA TYR A 70 7.72 0.97 4.21
C TYR A 70 6.87 1.26 5.45
N ALA A 71 7.53 1.76 6.51
CA ALA A 71 6.86 2.27 7.71
C ALA A 71 7.39 3.64 8.09
N LEU A 72 6.48 4.53 8.51
CA LEU A 72 6.73 5.93 8.84
C LEU A 72 6.29 6.26 10.26
N ASP A 73 7.02 7.16 10.93
CA ASP A 73 6.46 8.02 11.97
C ASP A 73 5.85 9.25 11.29
N VAL A 74 4.52 9.33 11.25
CA VAL A 74 3.83 10.40 10.51
C VAL A 74 3.90 11.77 11.18
N TRP A 75 4.33 11.84 12.43
CA TRP A 75 4.51 13.12 13.13
C TRP A 75 5.86 13.75 12.84
N THR A 76 6.90 12.94 12.63
CA THR A 76 8.26 13.40 12.32
C THR A 76 8.63 13.23 10.85
N MET A 77 7.84 12.47 10.10
CA MET A 77 8.13 12.01 8.73
C MET A 77 9.40 11.17 8.62
N GLU A 78 9.82 10.53 9.72
CA GLU A 78 10.95 9.62 9.74
C GLU A 78 10.58 8.28 9.10
N MET A 79 11.40 7.82 8.15
CA MET A 79 11.31 6.46 7.61
C MET A 79 11.87 5.48 8.65
N LEU A 80 11.01 4.63 9.21
CA LEU A 80 11.38 3.68 10.26
C LEU A 80 11.76 2.31 9.71
N TYR A 81 11.21 1.97 8.55
CA TYR A 81 11.47 0.72 7.82
C TYR A 81 11.24 0.94 6.33
N GLU A 82 12.04 0.28 5.50
CA GLU A 82 11.92 0.30 4.05
C GLU A 82 12.32 -1.05 3.44
N CYS A 83 11.49 -1.55 2.53
CA CYS A 83 11.74 -2.73 1.70
C CYS A 83 11.20 -2.46 0.30
N SER A 84 12.05 -1.95 -0.57
CA SER A 84 11.71 -1.58 -1.95
C SER A 84 12.35 -2.53 -2.96
N MET A 85 11.84 -2.54 -4.17
CA MET A 85 12.60 -3.02 -5.32
C MET A 85 13.68 -1.99 -5.66
N PRO A 86 14.94 -2.40 -5.90
CA PRO A 86 15.92 -1.53 -6.52
C PRO A 86 15.38 -0.92 -7.81
N SER A 87 15.74 0.33 -8.13
CA SER A 87 15.21 1.07 -9.29
C SER A 87 15.26 0.24 -10.57
N GLU A 88 16.37 -0.43 -10.88
CA GLU A 88 16.50 -1.24 -12.11
C GLU A 88 15.56 -2.46 -12.13
N LEU A 89 15.30 -3.09 -10.97
CA LEU A 89 14.33 -4.18 -10.89
C LEU A 89 12.90 -3.65 -11.08
N GLY A 90 12.58 -2.51 -10.46
CA GLY A 90 11.28 -1.85 -10.62
C GLY A 90 11.02 -1.45 -12.08
N LYS A 91 12.03 -0.89 -12.76
CA LYS A 91 11.95 -0.58 -14.21
C LYS A 91 11.75 -1.84 -15.05
N ALA A 92 12.48 -2.92 -14.76
CA ALA A 92 12.32 -4.19 -15.47
C ALA A 92 10.91 -4.77 -15.27
N ALA A 93 10.39 -4.72 -14.05
CA ALA A 93 9.02 -5.15 -13.73
C ALA A 93 7.97 -4.28 -14.46
N TYR A 94 8.15 -2.96 -14.45
CA TYR A 94 7.29 -2.03 -15.17
C TYR A 94 7.25 -2.34 -16.68
N ARG A 95 8.43 -2.45 -17.33
CA ARG A 95 8.52 -2.80 -18.77
C ARG A 95 7.87 -4.13 -19.09
N ALA A 96 7.94 -5.09 -18.17
CA ALA A 96 7.32 -6.40 -18.35
C ALA A 96 5.80 -6.30 -18.34
N VAL A 97 5.20 -5.65 -17.33
CA VAL A 97 3.74 -5.52 -17.25
C VAL A 97 3.16 -4.57 -18.29
N ALA A 98 3.87 -3.51 -18.67
CA ALA A 98 3.46 -2.54 -19.67
C ALA A 98 3.38 -3.09 -21.12
N GLN A 99 3.78 -4.35 -21.35
CA GLN A 99 3.52 -5.04 -22.62
C GLN A 99 2.03 -5.42 -22.79
N ALA A 100 1.28 -5.46 -21.70
CA ALA A 100 -0.15 -5.73 -21.69
C ALA A 100 -0.94 -4.43 -21.78
N ASP A 101 -2.21 -4.53 -22.16
CA ASP A 101 -3.17 -3.44 -22.03
C ASP A 101 -3.54 -3.33 -20.53
N CYS A 102 -3.00 -2.31 -19.84
CA CYS A 102 -3.13 -2.18 -18.39
C CYS A 102 -3.00 -0.73 -17.91
N MET A 103 -3.55 -0.46 -16.73
CA MET A 103 -3.28 0.75 -15.97
C MET A 103 -2.28 0.43 -14.86
N VAL A 104 -1.12 1.07 -14.89
CA VAL A 104 -0.08 0.89 -13.86
C VAL A 104 -0.13 2.03 -12.86
N HIS A 105 -0.25 1.66 -11.58
CA HIS A 105 -0.05 2.52 -10.43
C HIS A 105 1.38 2.33 -9.94
N PHE A 106 2.24 3.28 -10.23
CA PHE A 106 3.67 3.22 -9.94
C PHE A 106 3.97 3.88 -8.59
N TYR A 107 4.22 3.06 -7.55
CA TYR A 107 4.48 3.51 -6.18
C TYR A 107 5.97 3.77 -5.99
N THR A 108 6.34 5.03 -5.78
CA THR A 108 7.73 5.45 -5.54
C THR A 108 7.79 6.65 -4.61
N GLY A 109 8.79 6.72 -3.74
CA GLY A 109 8.82 7.68 -2.66
C GLY A 109 7.54 7.58 -1.80
N LEU A 110 6.90 8.69 -1.51
CA LEU A 110 5.61 8.70 -0.81
C LEU A 110 4.42 8.94 -1.75
N SER A 111 4.62 8.78 -3.07
CA SER A 111 3.66 9.10 -4.12
C SER A 111 3.26 7.88 -4.94
N VAL A 112 2.18 8.03 -5.70
CA VAL A 112 1.74 7.11 -6.75
C VAL A 112 1.63 7.87 -8.05
N ARG A 113 2.05 7.27 -9.14
CA ARG A 113 2.03 7.88 -10.48
C ARG A 113 1.24 7.02 -11.46
N HIS A 114 0.58 7.70 -12.40
CA HIS A 114 -0.15 7.09 -13.51
C HIS A 114 0.21 7.76 -14.81
N SER A 115 -0.04 7.09 -15.92
CA SER A 115 -0.08 7.75 -17.21
C SER A 115 -1.37 8.56 -17.38
N ARG A 116 -1.29 9.74 -18.02
CA ARG A 116 -2.45 10.53 -18.40
C ARG A 116 -3.41 9.73 -19.28
N TRP A 117 -2.87 8.96 -20.19
CA TRP A 117 -3.68 8.12 -21.10
C TRP A 117 -4.61 7.17 -20.31
N CYS A 118 -4.09 6.47 -19.29
CA CYS A 118 -4.91 5.61 -18.45
C CYS A 118 -5.97 6.40 -17.66
N MET A 119 -5.65 7.62 -17.22
CA MET A 119 -6.63 8.46 -16.51
C MET A 119 -7.76 8.93 -17.45
N ASP A 120 -7.45 9.19 -18.72
CA ASP A 120 -8.46 9.57 -19.73
C ASP A 120 -9.35 8.38 -20.11
N HIS A 121 -8.85 7.12 -19.96
CA HIS A 121 -9.57 5.86 -20.23
C HIS A 121 -9.88 5.08 -18.93
N PHE A 122 -10.04 5.75 -17.82
CA PHE A 122 -10.10 5.18 -16.48
C PHE A 122 -11.11 4.05 -16.31
N SER A 123 -12.32 4.22 -16.88
CA SER A 123 -13.43 3.25 -16.78
C SER A 123 -13.13 1.89 -17.43
N ASP A 124 -12.12 1.82 -18.30
CA ASP A 124 -11.71 0.56 -18.92
C ASP A 124 -10.96 -0.34 -17.95
N TYR A 125 -10.40 0.24 -16.88
CA TYR A 125 -9.50 -0.44 -15.93
C TYR A 125 -10.03 -0.48 -14.50
N MET A 126 -10.81 0.52 -14.08
CA MET A 126 -11.26 0.69 -12.70
C MET A 126 -12.68 1.26 -12.61
N GLU A 127 -13.31 1.04 -11.47
CA GLU A 127 -14.60 1.64 -11.17
C GLU A 127 -14.48 3.17 -11.00
N GLU A 128 -15.36 3.94 -11.67
CA GLU A 128 -15.38 5.40 -11.66
C GLU A 128 -15.42 6.02 -10.25
N LYS A 129 -15.96 5.32 -9.26
CA LYS A 129 -15.98 5.79 -7.86
C LYS A 129 -14.58 6.01 -7.27
N MET A 130 -13.53 5.37 -7.84
CA MET A 130 -12.13 5.50 -7.39
C MET A 130 -11.42 6.72 -8.00
N ARG A 131 -11.90 7.22 -9.16
CA ARG A 131 -11.28 8.34 -9.87
C ARG A 131 -11.02 9.57 -8.99
N PRO A 132 -11.98 10.07 -8.17
CA PRO A 132 -11.77 11.29 -7.37
C PRO A 132 -10.64 11.15 -6.35
N LEU A 133 -10.44 9.95 -5.79
CA LEU A 133 -9.31 9.70 -4.88
C LEU A 133 -7.99 9.81 -5.63
N MET A 134 -7.89 9.20 -6.79
CA MET A 134 -6.65 9.18 -7.58
C MET A 134 -6.30 10.56 -8.14
N GLU A 135 -7.27 11.28 -8.70
CA GLU A 135 -7.06 12.67 -9.16
C GLU A 135 -6.59 13.60 -8.03
N LYS A 136 -7.05 13.35 -6.79
CA LYS A 136 -6.67 14.13 -5.62
C LYS A 136 -5.28 13.80 -5.09
N THR A 137 -4.86 12.53 -5.17
CA THR A 137 -3.71 12.03 -4.41
C THR A 137 -2.54 11.58 -5.27
N HIS A 138 -2.78 11.24 -6.54
CA HIS A 138 -1.75 10.69 -7.41
C HIS A 138 -1.20 11.75 -8.38
N ILE A 139 0.01 11.51 -8.84
CA ILE A 139 0.67 12.34 -9.85
C ILE A 139 0.35 11.75 -11.23
N ILE A 140 -0.21 12.58 -12.11
CA ILE A 140 -0.55 12.18 -13.46
C ILE A 140 0.58 12.62 -14.38
N GLU A 141 1.30 11.65 -14.93
CA GLU A 141 2.41 11.87 -15.86
C GLU A 141 1.91 11.89 -17.30
N ASP A 142 2.33 12.89 -18.08
CA ASP A 142 2.05 12.92 -19.51
C ASP A 142 2.78 11.80 -20.26
N ASP A 143 3.95 11.42 -19.76
CA ASP A 143 4.78 10.31 -20.24
C ASP A 143 5.33 9.52 -19.05
N LEU A 144 4.58 8.51 -18.60
CA LEU A 144 4.99 7.65 -17.49
C LEU A 144 6.20 6.79 -17.86
N ASP A 145 6.32 6.37 -19.11
CA ASP A 145 7.45 5.57 -19.59
C ASP A 145 8.75 6.38 -19.45
N ALA A 146 8.74 7.64 -19.92
CA ALA A 146 9.90 8.52 -19.79
C ALA A 146 10.23 8.81 -18.33
N TYR A 147 9.21 8.98 -17.45
CA TYR A 147 9.45 9.15 -16.03
C TYR A 147 10.15 7.92 -15.43
N VAL A 148 9.62 6.72 -15.67
CA VAL A 148 10.18 5.47 -15.13
C VAL A 148 11.60 5.25 -15.61
N GLU A 149 11.89 5.45 -16.89
CA GLU A 149 13.24 5.27 -17.44
C GLU A 149 14.27 6.21 -16.82
N ASN A 150 13.90 7.45 -16.54
CA ASN A 150 14.80 8.45 -16.00
C ASN A 150 14.84 8.49 -14.46
N SER A 151 13.89 7.84 -13.77
CA SER A 151 13.87 7.78 -12.30
C SER A 151 14.97 6.88 -11.77
N HIS A 152 15.54 7.27 -10.63
CA HIS A 152 16.48 6.46 -9.84
C HIS A 152 15.89 6.11 -8.46
N ASP A 153 14.65 6.52 -8.21
CA ASP A 153 13.96 6.29 -6.96
C ASP A 153 13.65 4.79 -6.76
N PRO A 154 13.65 4.30 -5.52
CA PRO A 154 13.22 2.94 -5.22
C PRO A 154 11.74 2.77 -5.58
N VAL A 155 11.38 1.58 -6.04
CA VAL A 155 10.00 1.24 -6.40
C VAL A 155 9.42 0.36 -5.31
N TYR A 156 8.38 0.84 -4.64
CA TYR A 156 7.75 0.11 -3.54
C TYR A 156 6.79 -0.95 -4.04
N LYS A 157 5.97 -0.60 -5.03
CA LYS A 157 4.96 -1.48 -5.59
C LYS A 157 4.58 -1.03 -7.00
N LEU A 158 4.27 -1.97 -7.87
CA LEU A 158 3.39 -1.75 -9.01
C LEU A 158 2.04 -2.39 -8.66
N TYR A 159 0.98 -1.61 -8.67
CA TYR A 159 -0.38 -2.11 -8.66
C TYR A 159 -0.92 -1.96 -10.07
N VAL A 160 -1.31 -3.05 -10.71
CA VAL A 160 -1.64 -3.09 -12.12
C VAL A 160 -3.06 -3.59 -12.28
N THR A 161 -3.92 -2.84 -12.95
CA THR A 161 -5.29 -3.25 -13.26
C THR A 161 -5.47 -3.49 -14.75
N PHE A 162 -6.33 -4.44 -15.09
CA PHE A 162 -6.51 -4.93 -16.45
C PHE A 162 -7.98 -4.89 -16.87
N PRO A 163 -8.28 -4.59 -18.14
CA PRO A 163 -9.65 -4.59 -18.63
C PRO A 163 -10.21 -6.01 -18.82
N ARG A 164 -9.33 -7.04 -18.91
CA ARG A 164 -9.71 -8.43 -19.12
C ARG A 164 -8.60 -9.40 -18.70
N LYS A 165 -8.99 -10.65 -18.47
CA LYS A 165 -8.10 -11.69 -17.94
C LYS A 165 -6.91 -12.02 -18.86
N GLU A 166 -7.08 -11.94 -20.18
CA GLU A 166 -6.04 -12.22 -21.15
C GLU A 166 -4.86 -11.25 -21.01
N GLU A 167 -5.12 -9.98 -20.71
CA GLU A 167 -4.08 -8.99 -20.49
C GLU A 167 -3.36 -9.20 -19.16
N TYR A 168 -4.10 -9.60 -18.10
CA TYR A 168 -3.49 -10.06 -16.86
C TYR A 168 -2.54 -11.24 -17.11
N ASP A 169 -2.99 -12.29 -17.83
CA ASP A 169 -2.18 -13.48 -18.07
C ASP A 169 -0.91 -13.13 -18.87
N LYS A 170 -1.00 -12.20 -19.81
CA LYS A 170 0.14 -11.68 -20.57
C LYS A 170 1.14 -10.97 -19.66
N ALA A 171 0.67 -10.03 -18.82
CA ALA A 171 1.52 -9.32 -17.87
C ALA A 171 2.15 -10.25 -16.83
N TYR A 172 1.36 -11.16 -16.24
CA TYR A 172 1.84 -12.15 -15.29
C TYR A 172 2.95 -13.01 -15.88
N ASN A 173 2.76 -13.54 -17.11
CA ASN A 173 3.76 -14.36 -17.78
C ASN A 173 5.04 -13.59 -18.12
N ALA A 174 4.95 -12.28 -18.35
CA ALA A 174 6.11 -11.45 -18.64
C ALA A 174 6.94 -11.11 -17.38
N VAL A 175 6.29 -11.06 -16.19
CA VAL A 175 6.94 -10.60 -14.96
C VAL A 175 7.30 -11.73 -13.98
N LYS A 176 6.66 -12.91 -14.08
CA LYS A 176 6.77 -14.01 -13.10
C LYS A 176 8.18 -14.55 -12.86
N ASP A 177 9.07 -14.44 -13.87
CA ASP A 177 10.44 -14.95 -13.78
C ASP A 177 11.44 -13.91 -13.22
N LEU A 178 10.97 -12.68 -12.96
CA LEU A 178 11.77 -11.68 -12.25
C LEU A 178 11.84 -12.01 -10.73
N PRO A 179 12.86 -11.52 -10.03
CA PRO A 179 13.02 -11.76 -8.59
C PRO A 179 12.08 -10.87 -7.75
N VAL A 180 10.78 -10.92 -8.03
CA VAL A 180 9.70 -10.15 -7.39
C VAL A 180 8.71 -11.07 -6.69
N PHE A 181 7.90 -10.51 -5.79
CA PHE A 181 6.71 -11.14 -5.23
C PHE A 181 5.49 -10.68 -6.03
N LEU A 182 4.62 -11.63 -6.37
CA LEU A 182 3.40 -11.40 -7.13
C LEU A 182 2.19 -11.83 -6.30
N THR A 183 1.18 -10.98 -6.22
CA THR A 183 -0.11 -11.28 -5.60
C THR A 183 -1.22 -10.52 -6.32
N ASP A 184 -2.49 -10.81 -6.01
CA ASP A 184 -3.63 -9.99 -6.41
C ASP A 184 -4.05 -9.05 -5.27
N GLY A 185 -4.63 -7.90 -5.63
CA GLY A 185 -5.18 -6.92 -4.68
C GLY A 185 -6.60 -7.26 -4.24
N GLY A 186 -7.27 -8.16 -4.96
CA GLY A 186 -8.60 -8.65 -4.64
C GLY A 186 -9.77 -7.73 -4.99
N TRP A 187 -9.54 -6.65 -5.74
CA TRP A 187 -10.56 -5.64 -6.07
C TRP A 187 -11.07 -5.71 -7.50
N ALA A 188 -10.26 -6.22 -8.42
CA ALA A 188 -10.52 -6.25 -9.84
C ALA A 188 -9.76 -7.42 -10.50
N ILE A 189 -9.56 -7.38 -11.82
CA ILE A 189 -8.52 -8.17 -12.47
C ILE A 189 -7.23 -7.38 -12.27
N ASP A 190 -6.47 -7.71 -11.24
CA ASP A 190 -5.33 -6.92 -10.81
C ASP A 190 -4.10 -7.79 -10.48
N LEU A 191 -2.94 -7.16 -10.43
CA LEU A 191 -1.66 -7.75 -10.08
C LEU A 191 -0.84 -6.76 -9.25
N GLU A 192 -0.38 -7.17 -8.09
CA GLU A 192 0.63 -6.45 -7.33
C GLU A 192 2.01 -7.05 -7.56
N VAL A 193 2.99 -6.20 -7.85
CA VAL A 193 4.40 -6.57 -8.04
C VAL A 193 5.23 -5.81 -7.02
N MET A 194 5.95 -6.54 -6.16
CA MET A 194 6.70 -5.96 -5.03
C MET A 194 8.05 -6.66 -4.84
N SER A 195 8.87 -6.15 -3.93
CA SER A 195 10.04 -6.87 -3.46
C SER A 195 9.64 -8.22 -2.83
N ARG A 196 10.45 -9.26 -3.01
CA ARG A 196 10.20 -10.60 -2.43
C ARG A 196 10.10 -10.63 -0.92
N ASP A 197 10.74 -9.67 -0.26
CA ASP A 197 10.82 -9.59 1.18
C ASP A 197 9.75 -8.67 1.79
N THR A 198 8.82 -8.18 0.95
CA THR A 198 7.75 -7.27 1.37
C THR A 198 6.52 -8.04 1.84
N ASP A 199 6.12 -7.84 3.09
CA ASP A 199 4.78 -8.15 3.61
C ASP A 199 4.45 -7.29 4.84
N LYS A 200 3.16 -7.19 5.20
CA LYS A 200 2.70 -6.41 6.36
C LYS A 200 3.30 -6.89 7.69
N GLY A 201 3.57 -8.20 7.83
CA GLY A 201 4.11 -8.78 9.06
C GLY A 201 5.59 -8.43 9.26
N VAL A 202 6.40 -8.47 8.20
CA VAL A 202 7.82 -8.08 8.25
C VAL A 202 7.95 -6.60 8.63
N ALA A 203 7.16 -5.72 8.01
CA ALA A 203 7.16 -4.29 8.34
C ALA A 203 6.69 -4.02 9.78
N LEU A 204 5.62 -4.70 10.22
CA LEU A 204 5.10 -4.57 11.59
C LEU A 204 6.13 -5.06 12.62
N LYS A 205 6.79 -6.18 12.34
CA LYS A 205 7.87 -6.71 13.19
C LYS A 205 9.02 -5.70 13.32
N ALA A 206 9.51 -5.19 12.20
CA ALA A 206 10.59 -4.20 12.19
C ALA A 206 10.22 -2.93 12.97
N LEU A 207 8.99 -2.45 12.81
CA LEU A 207 8.46 -1.32 13.57
C LEU A 207 8.39 -1.62 15.07
N ALA A 208 7.84 -2.78 15.48
CA ALA A 208 7.73 -3.17 16.88
C ALA A 208 9.12 -3.28 17.54
N GLU A 209 10.10 -3.90 16.85
CA GLU A 209 11.49 -3.99 17.31
C GLU A 209 12.12 -2.60 17.51
N ARG A 210 11.89 -1.66 16.57
CA ARG A 210 12.39 -0.28 16.70
C ARG A 210 11.76 0.48 17.87
N LEU A 211 10.52 0.14 18.24
CA LEU A 211 9.80 0.72 19.38
C LEU A 211 10.09 -0.01 20.71
N GLY A 212 10.89 -1.07 20.71
CA GLY A 212 11.17 -1.90 21.89
C GLY A 212 9.92 -2.61 22.42
N ILE A 213 9.03 -3.07 21.51
CA ILE A 213 7.78 -3.77 21.80
C ILE A 213 7.95 -5.23 21.37
N ALA A 214 7.76 -6.17 22.32
CA ALA A 214 7.84 -7.59 22.04
C ALA A 214 6.59 -8.05 21.27
N ARG A 215 6.73 -9.11 20.45
CA ARG A 215 5.64 -9.67 19.63
C ARG A 215 4.37 -9.94 20.44
N GLU A 216 4.52 -10.50 21.65
CA GLU A 216 3.41 -10.84 22.54
C GLU A 216 2.66 -9.62 23.09
N GLN A 217 3.18 -8.41 22.83
CA GLN A 217 2.58 -7.14 23.20
C GLN A 217 1.94 -6.44 22.00
N VAL A 218 1.90 -7.09 20.83
CA VAL A 218 1.29 -6.58 19.59
C VAL A 218 -0.07 -7.24 19.41
N LEU A 219 -1.09 -6.43 19.15
CA LEU A 219 -2.39 -6.85 18.66
C LEU A 219 -2.49 -6.47 17.19
N ALA A 220 -2.85 -7.41 16.33
CA ALA A 220 -3.08 -7.13 14.89
C ALA A 220 -4.53 -7.44 14.51
N MET A 221 -5.09 -6.63 13.62
CA MET A 221 -6.44 -6.79 13.06
C MET A 221 -6.39 -6.59 11.55
N GLY A 222 -7.01 -7.49 10.79
CA GLY A 222 -7.10 -7.48 9.33
C GLY A 222 -8.12 -8.50 8.85
N ASP A 223 -8.57 -8.38 7.61
CA ASP A 223 -9.66 -9.17 7.05
C ASP A 223 -9.29 -9.91 5.75
N SER A 224 -8.12 -9.64 5.18
CA SER A 224 -7.75 -10.15 3.85
C SER A 224 -6.46 -10.99 3.85
N GLY A 225 -6.15 -11.59 2.69
CA GLY A 225 -5.00 -12.48 2.53
C GLY A 225 -3.65 -11.80 2.81
N ASN A 226 -3.51 -10.52 2.50
CA ASN A 226 -2.28 -9.75 2.74
C ASN A 226 -2.05 -9.42 4.23
N ASP A 227 -3.05 -9.66 5.10
CA ASP A 227 -2.94 -9.50 6.55
C ASP A 227 -2.42 -10.75 7.25
N CYS A 228 -2.47 -11.90 6.59
CA CYS A 228 -2.10 -13.18 7.21
C CYS A 228 -0.70 -13.15 7.85
N ALA A 229 0.25 -12.42 7.26
CA ALA A 229 1.60 -12.30 7.79
C ALA A 229 1.65 -11.49 9.10
N MET A 230 0.85 -10.43 9.24
CA MET A 230 0.83 -9.62 10.47
C MET A 230 -0.02 -10.24 11.57
N LEU A 231 -0.90 -11.20 11.24
CA LEU A 231 -1.74 -11.92 12.21
C LEU A 231 -1.04 -13.15 12.83
N ARG A 232 0.14 -13.53 12.33
CA ARG A 232 0.96 -14.66 12.80
C ARG A 232 2.03 -14.22 13.78
#